data_df8482b774d065da3f9afd0c857e37cd
#
_entry.id   df8482b774d065da3f9afd0c857e37cd
#
_cell.length_a   1.000
_cell.length_b   1.000
_cell.length_c   1.000
_cell.angle_alpha   90.00
_cell.angle_beta   90.00
_cell.angle_gamma   90.00
#
_symmetry.space_group_name_H-M   'P 1'
#
loop_
_entity.id
_entity.type
_entity.pdbx_description
1 polymer ?
#
loop_
_entity_poly.entity_id
_entity_poly.type
_entity_poly.pdbx_seq_one_letter_code
_entity_poly.pdbx_strand_id
1 'polypeptide(L)'
;MKLSRILLTLTILLTPFVYSKDLTFASPEEAGMSSDRLSRIKPAMQRFIDEGKTIGIQTIIARNGKIVHFEHLGKLNLETGAKIKSDSLFRIYSMTKPIVTTAAMILFEEGALLLDDPVEKYLPEFKDKKVLIDGALVDATHPFTIRELMSHTAGLTYGIFGNSPIDQQYRRAMFGENHVFNFENVAANGSSSRIKTLEDLVTAIGPIPLQYQPGTQWVYSLSVDILGAIIEKISNKTLDV
;
A
#
# COMPACT_ATOMS: atom_id res chain seq x y z
N MET A 1 -46.69 -35.36 -36.56
CA MET A 1 -46.04 -34.21 -35.91
C MET A 1 -45.34 -34.71 -34.62
N LYS A 2 -44.01 -34.80 -34.67
CA LYS A 2 -43.23 -35.26 -33.51
C LYS A 2 -42.70 -34.03 -32.80
N LEU A 3 -43.19 -33.76 -31.55
CA LEU A 3 -42.61 -32.74 -30.65
C LEU A 3 -41.27 -33.24 -30.13
N SER A 4 -40.20 -32.59 -30.54
CA SER A 4 -38.86 -32.80 -30.01
C SER A 4 -38.75 -32.05 -28.67
N ARG A 5 -38.62 -32.81 -27.55
CA ARG A 5 -38.35 -32.24 -26.22
C ARG A 5 -36.86 -31.90 -26.15
N ILE A 6 -36.53 -30.61 -26.17
CA ILE A 6 -35.18 -30.13 -25.88
C ILE A 6 -35.03 -30.14 -24.36
N LEU A 7 -34.23 -31.08 -23.86
CA LEU A 7 -33.83 -31.14 -22.45
C LEU A 7 -32.68 -30.15 -22.23
N LEU A 8 -32.98 -28.99 -21.65
CA LEU A 8 -31.98 -27.98 -21.28
C LEU A 8 -31.30 -28.45 -20.00
N THR A 9 -30.12 -29.04 -20.11
CA THR A 9 -29.31 -29.43 -18.96
C THR A 9 -28.63 -28.18 -18.37
N LEU A 10 -29.16 -27.67 -17.26
CA LEU A 10 -28.58 -26.58 -16.51
C LEU A 10 -27.34 -27.13 -15.75
N THR A 11 -26.17 -26.93 -16.31
CA THR A 11 -24.90 -27.26 -15.64
C THR A 11 -24.63 -26.16 -14.61
N ILE A 12 -24.99 -26.41 -13.35
CA ILE A 12 -24.58 -25.55 -12.22
C ILE A 12 -23.06 -25.73 -12.09
N LEU A 13 -22.30 -24.77 -12.55
CA LEU A 13 -20.88 -24.66 -12.24
C LEU A 13 -20.76 -24.37 -10.73
N LEU A 14 -20.56 -25.42 -9.97
CA LEU A 14 -20.09 -25.33 -8.57
C LEU A 14 -18.66 -24.76 -8.63
N THR A 15 -18.53 -23.45 -8.59
CA THR A 15 -17.24 -22.82 -8.28
C THR A 15 -16.86 -23.29 -6.88
N PRO A 16 -15.73 -23.97 -6.70
CA PRO A 16 -15.28 -24.29 -5.36
C PRO A 16 -15.07 -22.97 -4.62
N PHE A 17 -15.82 -22.74 -3.55
CA PHE A 17 -15.49 -21.70 -2.59
C PHE A 17 -14.09 -22.01 -2.09
N VAL A 18 -13.11 -21.23 -2.55
CA VAL A 18 -11.75 -21.28 -2.01
C VAL A 18 -11.83 -20.67 -0.61
N TYR A 19 -12.13 -21.48 0.38
CA TYR A 19 -11.91 -21.07 1.76
C TYR A 19 -10.41 -20.82 1.92
N SER A 20 -10.04 -19.58 2.26
CA SER A 20 -8.69 -19.28 2.73
C SER A 20 -8.41 -20.22 3.90
N LYS A 21 -7.54 -21.19 3.72
CA LYS A 21 -7.14 -22.10 4.76
C LYS A 21 -6.13 -21.38 5.64
N ASP A 22 -6.39 -21.30 6.92
CA ASP A 22 -5.44 -20.71 7.86
C ASP A 22 -4.07 -21.38 7.71
N LEU A 23 -3.02 -20.56 7.80
CA LEU A 23 -1.65 -21.05 7.78
C LEU A 23 -1.43 -21.92 9.02
N THR A 24 -0.96 -23.16 8.81
CA THR A 24 -0.67 -24.09 9.90
C THR A 24 0.82 -24.14 10.19
N PHE A 25 1.20 -24.39 11.42
CA PHE A 25 2.60 -24.66 11.78
C PHE A 25 3.03 -26.04 11.31
N ALA A 26 4.27 -26.13 10.83
CA ALA A 26 4.92 -27.38 10.43
C ALA A 26 6.43 -27.33 10.66
N SER A 27 7.08 -28.48 10.63
CA SER A 27 8.55 -28.52 10.58
C SER A 27 9.07 -27.92 9.27
N PRO A 28 10.23 -27.26 9.27
CA PRO A 28 10.82 -26.74 8.04
C PRO A 28 10.95 -27.78 6.93
N GLU A 29 11.32 -29.00 7.28
CA GLU A 29 11.54 -30.12 6.36
C GLU A 29 10.26 -30.52 5.62
N GLU A 30 9.10 -30.47 6.28
CA GLU A 30 7.79 -30.73 5.64
C GLU A 30 7.44 -29.71 4.54
N ALA A 31 8.02 -28.52 4.62
CA ALA A 31 7.85 -27.49 3.59
C ALA A 31 9.07 -27.42 2.63
N GLY A 32 10.02 -28.37 2.72
CA GLY A 32 11.22 -28.39 1.90
C GLY A 32 12.23 -27.30 2.27
N MET A 33 12.28 -26.90 3.54
CA MET A 33 13.25 -25.96 4.09
C MET A 33 14.12 -26.67 5.12
N SER A 34 15.28 -26.09 5.46
CA SER A 34 16.24 -26.65 6.41
C SER A 34 16.11 -25.99 7.77
N SER A 35 15.82 -26.74 8.82
CA SER A 35 15.81 -26.26 10.19
C SER A 35 17.18 -25.73 10.63
N ASP A 36 18.28 -26.38 10.23
CA ASP A 36 19.65 -25.91 10.48
C ASP A 36 19.88 -24.49 9.90
N ARG A 37 19.40 -24.22 8.68
CA ARG A 37 19.54 -22.89 8.08
C ARG A 37 18.64 -21.87 8.76
N LEU A 38 17.41 -22.21 9.09
CA LEU A 38 16.47 -21.30 9.78
C LEU A 38 16.92 -20.99 11.19
N SER A 39 17.59 -21.91 11.89
CA SER A 39 18.12 -21.68 13.23
C SER A 39 19.12 -20.51 13.31
N ARG A 40 19.72 -20.11 12.20
CA ARG A 40 20.68 -18.99 12.10
C ARG A 40 20.00 -17.63 12.18
N ILE A 41 18.68 -17.55 11.95
CA ILE A 41 17.94 -16.29 11.98
C ILE A 41 17.93 -15.68 13.38
N LYS A 42 17.59 -16.49 14.39
CA LYS A 42 17.51 -16.03 15.79
C LYS A 42 18.79 -15.34 16.29
N PRO A 43 19.98 -15.98 16.24
CA PRO A 43 21.21 -15.34 16.70
C PRO A 43 21.59 -14.12 15.82
N ALA A 44 21.26 -14.12 14.54
CA ALA A 44 21.51 -12.97 13.69
C ALA A 44 20.64 -11.78 14.09
N MET A 45 19.35 -11.98 14.36
CA MET A 45 18.44 -10.94 14.81
C MET A 45 18.76 -10.46 16.24
N GLN A 46 19.16 -11.36 17.12
CA GLN A 46 19.54 -11.00 18.48
C GLN A 46 20.70 -10.01 18.52
N ARG A 47 21.69 -10.14 17.62
CA ARG A 47 22.80 -9.17 17.54
C ARG A 47 22.33 -7.75 17.27
N PHE A 48 21.30 -7.54 16.45
CA PHE A 48 20.75 -6.19 16.21
C PHE A 48 20.18 -5.58 17.48
N ILE A 49 19.59 -6.41 18.36
CA ILE A 49 19.05 -5.96 19.65
C ILE A 49 20.22 -5.67 20.61
N ASP A 50 21.22 -6.57 20.69
CA ASP A 50 22.37 -6.44 21.58
C ASP A 50 23.24 -5.22 21.21
N GLU A 51 23.31 -4.88 19.92
CA GLU A 51 23.98 -3.69 19.41
C GLU A 51 23.14 -2.41 19.52
N GLY A 52 21.94 -2.47 20.09
CA GLY A 52 21.04 -1.33 20.25
C GLY A 52 20.45 -0.76 18.96
N LYS A 53 20.55 -1.48 17.85
CA LYS A 53 20.00 -1.05 16.54
C LYS A 53 18.48 -1.10 16.48
N THR A 54 17.86 -1.94 17.29
CA THR A 54 16.42 -2.04 17.47
C THR A 54 16.10 -2.57 18.85
N ILE A 55 14.88 -2.28 19.34
CA ILE A 55 14.44 -2.75 20.67
C ILE A 55 13.83 -4.14 20.64
N GLY A 56 13.34 -4.53 19.47
CA GLY A 56 12.70 -5.82 19.27
C GLY A 56 12.44 -6.15 17.81
N ILE A 57 12.31 -7.43 17.52
CA ILE A 57 12.15 -7.98 16.18
C ILE A 57 11.16 -9.13 16.22
N GLN A 58 10.29 -9.20 15.22
CA GLN A 58 9.47 -10.38 14.93
C GLN A 58 9.77 -10.85 13.51
N THR A 59 9.99 -12.16 13.35
CA THR A 59 10.23 -12.78 12.04
C THR A 59 9.28 -13.95 11.83
N ILE A 60 8.73 -14.05 10.64
CA ILE A 60 7.86 -15.14 10.22
C ILE A 60 8.26 -15.60 8.82
N ILE A 61 8.26 -16.91 8.58
CA ILE A 61 8.44 -17.51 7.27
C ILE A 61 7.35 -18.55 7.06
N ALA A 62 6.62 -18.42 5.97
CA ALA A 62 5.66 -19.41 5.51
C ALA A 62 6.04 -19.92 4.12
N ARG A 63 5.86 -21.20 3.88
CA ARG A 63 6.06 -21.84 2.57
C ARG A 63 5.03 -22.94 2.35
N ASN A 64 4.46 -23.01 1.15
CA ASN A 64 3.43 -23.99 0.80
C ASN A 64 2.23 -24.01 1.78
N GLY A 65 1.79 -22.82 2.26
CA GLY A 65 0.69 -22.71 3.21
C GLY A 65 1.04 -23.14 4.64
N LYS A 66 2.33 -23.33 4.97
CA LYS A 66 2.79 -23.75 6.31
C LYS A 66 3.76 -22.73 6.90
N ILE A 67 3.54 -22.34 8.17
CA ILE A 67 4.48 -21.51 8.92
C ILE A 67 5.60 -22.43 9.44
N VAL A 68 6.82 -22.16 9.01
CA VAL A 68 8.00 -22.98 9.34
C VAL A 68 9.00 -22.25 10.24
N HIS A 69 8.79 -20.96 10.45
CA HIS A 69 9.56 -20.14 11.37
C HIS A 69 8.68 -19.00 11.87
N PHE A 70 8.66 -18.80 13.19
CA PHE A 70 7.98 -17.68 13.84
C PHE A 70 8.69 -17.39 15.16
N GLU A 71 9.48 -16.32 15.18
CA GLU A 71 10.23 -15.90 16.35
C GLU A 71 9.95 -14.44 16.69
N HIS A 72 9.95 -14.14 17.97
CA HIS A 72 9.86 -12.78 18.48
C HIS A 72 10.91 -12.58 19.57
N LEU A 73 11.67 -11.50 19.46
CA LEU A 73 12.82 -11.18 20.27
C LEU A 73 12.75 -9.75 20.80
N GLY A 74 13.26 -9.52 22.00
CA GLY A 74 13.38 -8.18 22.57
C GLY A 74 12.09 -7.61 23.14
N LYS A 75 11.97 -6.30 23.09
CA LYS A 75 10.91 -5.51 23.75
C LYS A 75 10.01 -4.82 22.73
N LEU A 76 8.75 -4.69 23.07
CA LEU A 76 7.78 -3.84 22.37
C LEU A 76 7.88 -2.39 22.80
N ASN A 77 8.21 -2.17 24.10
CA ASN A 77 8.33 -0.85 24.71
C ASN A 77 9.48 -0.87 25.73
N LEU A 78 10.38 0.12 25.64
CA LEU A 78 11.55 0.21 26.53
C LEU A 78 11.17 0.68 27.93
N GLU A 79 10.24 1.61 28.05
CA GLU A 79 9.86 2.22 29.33
C GLU A 79 9.15 1.22 30.24
N THR A 80 8.19 0.48 29.68
CA THR A 80 7.41 -0.54 30.41
C THR A 80 8.12 -1.88 30.51
N GLY A 81 9.14 -2.11 29.68
CA GLY A 81 9.81 -3.40 29.56
C GLY A 81 8.97 -4.49 28.90
N ALA A 82 7.80 -4.15 28.34
CA ALA A 82 6.90 -5.09 27.68
C ALA A 82 7.61 -5.84 26.55
N LYS A 83 7.48 -7.18 26.53
CA LYS A 83 8.07 -8.03 25.47
C LYS A 83 7.17 -8.09 24.25
N ILE A 84 7.78 -8.32 23.09
CA ILE A 84 7.03 -8.68 21.88
C ILE A 84 6.40 -10.07 22.10
N LYS A 85 5.15 -10.21 21.66
CA LYS A 85 4.36 -11.45 21.64
C LYS A 85 3.93 -11.76 20.22
N SER A 86 3.38 -12.95 20.02
CA SER A 86 2.86 -13.39 18.70
C SER A 86 1.74 -12.49 18.16
N ASP A 87 0.97 -11.88 19.05
CA ASP A 87 -0.17 -10.99 18.76
C ASP A 87 0.18 -9.49 18.85
N SER A 88 1.46 -9.14 18.96
CA SER A 88 1.88 -7.75 19.01
C SER A 88 1.58 -7.03 17.70
N LEU A 89 1.08 -5.81 17.81
CA LEU A 89 0.77 -4.96 16.65
C LEU A 89 2.00 -4.20 16.18
N PHE A 90 2.21 -4.18 14.87
CA PHE A 90 3.29 -3.46 14.22
C PHE A 90 2.74 -2.49 13.17
N ARG A 91 3.33 -1.31 13.07
CA ARG A 91 3.14 -0.44 11.93
C ARG A 91 3.84 -1.05 10.72
N ILE A 92 3.10 -1.33 9.66
CA ILE A 92 3.65 -2.00 8.47
C ILE A 92 4.08 -1.03 7.37
N TYR A 93 3.87 0.29 7.58
CA TYR A 93 4.25 1.36 6.64
C TYR A 93 3.87 1.03 5.17
N SER A 94 4.84 1.03 4.27
CA SER A 94 4.58 0.80 2.84
C SER A 94 4.13 -0.62 2.49
N MET A 95 4.21 -1.58 3.41
CA MET A 95 3.55 -2.87 3.24
C MET A 95 2.02 -2.76 3.25
N THR A 96 1.46 -1.61 3.64
CA THR A 96 0.04 -1.27 3.46
C THR A 96 -0.34 -1.21 1.98
N LYS A 97 0.58 -0.81 1.08
CA LYS A 97 0.28 -0.62 -0.35
C LYS A 97 -0.24 -1.89 -1.06
N PRO A 98 0.37 -3.07 -0.91
CA PRO A 98 -0.19 -4.30 -1.47
C PRO A 98 -1.61 -4.60 -0.96
N ILE A 99 -1.91 -4.28 0.30
CA ILE A 99 -3.24 -4.51 0.90
C ILE A 99 -4.26 -3.58 0.24
N VAL A 100 -3.97 -2.28 0.16
CA VAL A 100 -4.84 -1.29 -0.52
C VAL A 100 -5.03 -1.64 -2.00
N THR A 101 -3.94 -2.05 -2.68
CA THR A 101 -4.01 -2.48 -4.07
C THR A 101 -4.90 -3.73 -4.24
N THR A 102 -4.84 -4.67 -3.30
CA THR A 102 -5.72 -5.84 -3.30
C THR A 102 -7.19 -5.45 -3.13
N ALA A 103 -7.49 -4.49 -2.23
CA ALA A 103 -8.85 -3.96 -2.08
C ALA A 103 -9.36 -3.32 -3.38
N ALA A 104 -8.51 -2.56 -4.09
CA ALA A 104 -8.86 -2.03 -5.40
C ALA A 104 -9.12 -3.14 -6.44
N MET A 105 -8.36 -4.24 -6.39
CA MET A 105 -8.57 -5.38 -7.29
C MET A 105 -9.86 -6.15 -6.98
N ILE A 106 -10.33 -6.15 -5.73
CA ILE A 106 -11.67 -6.67 -5.39
C ILE A 106 -12.75 -5.83 -6.08
N LEU A 107 -12.67 -4.50 -5.99
CA LEU A 107 -13.60 -3.60 -6.68
C LEU A 107 -13.52 -3.73 -8.22
N PHE A 108 -12.34 -4.04 -8.75
CA PHE A 108 -12.17 -4.37 -10.18
C PHE A 108 -12.88 -5.67 -10.55
N GLU A 109 -12.77 -6.74 -9.76
CA GLU A 109 -13.50 -8.01 -9.96
C GLU A 109 -15.02 -7.81 -9.91
N GLU A 110 -15.50 -6.91 -9.05
CA GLU A 110 -16.91 -6.54 -8.93
C GLU A 110 -17.39 -5.62 -10.06
N GLY A 111 -16.49 -5.16 -10.94
CA GLY A 111 -16.80 -4.22 -12.01
C GLY A 111 -17.09 -2.80 -11.55
N ALA A 112 -16.77 -2.45 -10.30
CA ALA A 112 -16.98 -1.13 -9.73
C ALA A 112 -15.94 -0.09 -10.19
N LEU A 113 -14.77 -0.55 -10.66
CA LEU A 113 -13.75 0.26 -11.31
C LEU A 113 -13.08 -0.52 -12.44
N LEU A 114 -12.47 0.20 -13.38
CA LEU A 114 -11.60 -0.39 -14.41
C LEU A 114 -10.18 0.17 -14.25
N LEU A 115 -9.17 -0.64 -14.59
CA LEU A 115 -7.77 -0.22 -14.44
C LEU A 115 -7.40 0.96 -15.35
N ASP A 116 -8.06 1.07 -16.49
CA ASP A 116 -7.82 2.15 -17.45
C ASP A 116 -8.81 3.33 -17.29
N ASP A 117 -9.64 3.31 -16.24
CA ASP A 117 -10.45 4.48 -15.88
C ASP A 117 -9.54 5.65 -15.50
N PRO A 118 -9.83 6.87 -15.97
CA PRO A 118 -9.14 8.06 -15.52
C PRO A 118 -9.50 8.36 -14.06
N VAL A 119 -8.48 8.75 -13.28
CA VAL A 119 -8.67 9.04 -11.85
C VAL A 119 -9.66 10.19 -11.62
N GLU A 120 -9.68 11.18 -12.51
CA GLU A 120 -10.63 12.31 -12.46
C GLU A 120 -12.11 11.89 -12.51
N LYS A 121 -12.42 10.69 -12.99
CA LYS A 121 -13.77 10.11 -12.95
C LYS A 121 -14.29 9.94 -11.51
N TYR A 122 -13.39 9.64 -10.60
CA TYR A 122 -13.69 9.39 -9.18
C TYR A 122 -13.34 10.59 -8.30
N LEU A 123 -12.25 11.29 -8.62
CA LEU A 123 -11.67 12.40 -7.88
C LEU A 123 -11.49 13.60 -8.83
N PRO A 124 -12.52 14.47 -8.95
CA PRO A 124 -12.50 15.62 -9.87
C PRO A 124 -11.37 16.63 -9.61
N GLU A 125 -10.76 16.60 -8.43
CA GLU A 125 -9.61 17.42 -8.04
C GLU A 125 -8.38 17.17 -8.93
N PHE A 126 -8.34 16.05 -9.62
CA PHE A 126 -7.29 15.68 -10.55
C PHE A 126 -7.64 15.94 -12.03
N LYS A 127 -8.73 16.68 -12.28
CA LYS A 127 -9.11 17.05 -13.64
C LYS A 127 -8.15 18.07 -14.26
N ASP A 128 -7.99 17.99 -15.59
CA ASP A 128 -7.20 18.93 -16.40
C ASP A 128 -5.77 19.16 -15.88
N LYS A 129 -5.10 18.07 -15.47
CA LYS A 129 -3.77 18.14 -14.88
C LYS A 129 -2.75 18.74 -15.83
N LYS A 130 -1.90 19.60 -15.28
CA LYS A 130 -0.70 20.11 -15.92
C LYS A 130 0.53 19.33 -15.41
N VAL A 131 1.57 19.35 -16.21
CA VAL A 131 2.89 18.78 -15.90
C VAL A 131 3.91 19.90 -15.91
N LEU A 132 4.80 19.92 -14.92
CA LEU A 132 5.89 20.88 -14.87
C LEU A 132 7.12 20.32 -15.61
N ILE A 133 7.42 20.85 -16.81
CA ILE A 133 8.57 20.46 -17.63
C ILE A 133 9.43 21.70 -17.88
N ASP A 134 10.71 21.64 -17.50
CA ASP A 134 11.68 22.73 -17.68
C ASP A 134 11.19 24.12 -17.21
N GLY A 135 10.43 24.13 -16.11
CA GLY A 135 9.86 25.33 -15.51
C GLY A 135 8.57 25.83 -16.15
N ALA A 136 8.07 25.20 -17.21
CA ALA A 136 6.83 25.53 -17.88
C ALA A 136 5.71 24.52 -17.55
N LEU A 137 4.48 25.02 -17.42
CA LEU A 137 3.31 24.17 -17.27
C LEU A 137 2.76 23.78 -18.65
N VAL A 138 2.78 22.50 -18.95
CA VAL A 138 2.20 21.93 -20.16
C VAL A 138 1.03 21.02 -19.82
N ASP A 139 0.16 20.73 -20.77
CA ASP A 139 -0.93 19.78 -20.57
C ASP A 139 -0.39 18.36 -20.35
N ALA A 140 -1.05 17.59 -19.48
CA ALA A 140 -0.82 16.15 -19.43
C ALA A 140 -1.24 15.52 -20.77
N THR A 141 -0.46 14.56 -21.25
CA THR A 141 -0.75 13.85 -22.51
C THR A 141 -2.06 13.08 -22.48
N HIS A 142 -2.48 12.68 -21.29
CA HIS A 142 -3.75 12.05 -21.00
C HIS A 142 -4.06 12.17 -19.50
N PRO A 143 -5.31 12.05 -19.06
CA PRO A 143 -5.66 11.90 -17.66
C PRO A 143 -5.04 10.61 -17.12
N PHE A 144 -4.29 10.70 -16.01
CA PHE A 144 -3.68 9.49 -15.44
C PHE A 144 -4.73 8.51 -14.90
N THR A 145 -4.41 7.23 -14.95
CA THR A 145 -5.34 6.12 -14.75
C THR A 145 -5.13 5.41 -13.40
N ILE A 146 -6.10 4.56 -13.02
CA ILE A 146 -5.98 3.65 -11.88
C ILE A 146 -4.74 2.76 -12.01
N ARG A 147 -4.47 2.21 -13.20
CA ARG A 147 -3.28 1.41 -13.50
C ARG A 147 -1.99 2.17 -13.20
N GLU A 148 -1.92 3.44 -13.59
CA GLU A 148 -0.75 4.28 -13.36
C GLU A 148 -0.58 4.68 -11.90
N LEU A 149 -1.66 4.80 -11.11
CA LEU A 149 -1.56 4.89 -9.65
C LEU A 149 -0.93 3.64 -9.05
N MET A 150 -1.45 2.46 -9.41
CA MET A 150 -0.98 1.17 -8.88
C MET A 150 0.47 0.87 -9.24
N SER A 151 0.95 1.37 -10.37
CA SER A 151 2.32 1.18 -10.85
C SER A 151 3.29 2.32 -10.52
N HIS A 152 2.85 3.36 -9.80
CA HIS A 152 3.64 4.57 -9.53
C HIS A 152 4.12 5.28 -10.80
N THR A 153 3.33 5.28 -11.87
CA THR A 153 3.64 5.96 -13.13
C THR A 153 2.69 7.11 -13.45
N ALA A 154 1.86 7.52 -12.49
CA ALA A 154 0.87 8.59 -12.66
C ALA A 154 1.47 10.02 -12.75
N GLY A 155 2.78 10.18 -12.61
CA GLY A 155 3.44 11.50 -12.58
C GLY A 155 3.39 12.20 -11.22
N LEU A 156 2.87 11.54 -10.19
CA LEU A 156 2.85 12.02 -8.81
C LEU A 156 4.21 11.83 -8.13
N THR A 157 4.45 12.57 -7.03
CA THR A 157 5.61 12.37 -6.15
C THR A 157 5.18 12.01 -4.73
N TYR A 158 6.14 11.66 -3.89
CA TYR A 158 5.94 11.50 -2.45
C TYR A 158 6.15 12.82 -1.68
N GLY A 159 6.84 13.77 -2.32
CA GLY A 159 7.16 15.08 -1.75
C GLY A 159 8.34 15.09 -0.77
N ILE A 160 8.63 13.97 -0.10
CA ILE A 160 9.61 13.90 1.00
C ILE A 160 10.97 13.30 0.60
N PHE A 161 11.05 12.57 -0.49
CA PHE A 161 12.29 11.93 -0.94
C PHE A 161 13.08 12.75 -1.98
N GLY A 162 12.45 13.76 -2.58
CA GLY A 162 13.04 14.63 -3.58
C GLY A 162 13.07 16.10 -3.15
N ASN A 163 13.60 16.94 -4.03
CA ASN A 163 13.63 18.38 -3.81
C ASN A 163 13.25 19.19 -5.06
N SER A 164 12.50 18.59 -5.97
CA SER A 164 11.94 19.30 -7.12
C SER A 164 10.96 20.40 -6.67
N PRO A 165 10.62 21.36 -7.53
CA PRO A 165 9.58 22.34 -7.24
C PRO A 165 8.23 21.69 -6.87
N ILE A 166 7.92 20.53 -7.44
CA ILE A 166 6.70 19.77 -7.12
C ILE A 166 6.81 19.14 -5.73
N ASP A 167 7.95 18.52 -5.37
CA ASP A 167 8.18 18.00 -4.02
C ASP A 167 7.99 19.07 -2.95
N GLN A 168 8.49 20.28 -3.21
CA GLN A 168 8.34 21.40 -2.30
C GLN A 168 6.86 21.81 -2.13
N GLN A 169 6.09 21.84 -3.23
CA GLN A 169 4.65 22.14 -3.17
C GLN A 169 3.90 21.06 -2.38
N TYR A 170 4.21 19.78 -2.56
CA TYR A 170 3.65 18.69 -1.76
C TYR A 170 3.93 18.87 -0.27
N ARG A 171 5.18 19.16 0.11
CA ARG A 171 5.53 19.43 1.52
C ARG A 171 4.75 20.59 2.11
N ARG A 172 4.65 21.70 1.37
CA ARG A 172 3.87 22.88 1.83
C ARG A 172 2.39 22.53 2.02
N ALA A 173 1.82 21.83 1.08
CA ALA A 173 0.42 21.42 1.13
C ALA A 173 0.14 20.50 2.34
N MET A 174 0.99 19.51 2.56
CA MET A 174 0.81 18.52 3.63
C MET A 174 1.20 19.02 5.02
N PHE A 175 2.26 19.85 5.14
CA PHE A 175 2.86 20.20 6.43
C PHE A 175 2.90 21.71 6.72
N GLY A 176 2.69 22.56 5.71
CA GLY A 176 2.75 24.03 5.84
C GLY A 176 4.05 24.64 5.35
N GLU A 177 4.06 25.98 5.20
CA GLU A 177 5.13 26.76 4.57
C GLU A 177 6.51 26.59 5.23
N ASN A 178 6.56 26.49 6.53
CA ASN A 178 7.81 26.51 7.31
C ASN A 178 8.22 25.12 7.82
N HIS A 179 7.60 24.06 7.29
CA HIS A 179 7.89 22.72 7.77
C HIS A 179 9.20 22.18 7.17
N VAL A 180 10.17 21.93 8.03
CA VAL A 180 11.36 21.13 7.68
C VAL A 180 11.01 19.67 7.93
N PHE A 181 10.84 18.90 6.84
CA PHE A 181 10.58 17.49 6.95
C PHE A 181 11.80 16.76 7.54
N ASN A 182 11.62 16.11 8.69
CA ASN A 182 12.62 15.27 9.33
C ASN A 182 11.97 13.94 9.73
N PHE A 183 12.51 12.83 9.23
CA PHE A 183 12.03 11.49 9.55
C PHE A 183 12.03 11.17 11.05
N GLU A 184 13.03 11.65 11.79
CA GLU A 184 13.14 11.45 13.24
C GLU A 184 11.97 12.11 13.98
N ASN A 185 11.62 13.33 13.58
CA ASN A 185 10.50 14.07 14.18
C ASN A 185 9.15 13.39 13.87
N VAL A 186 8.98 12.84 12.68
CA VAL A 186 7.77 12.12 12.30
C VAL A 186 7.64 10.81 13.08
N ALA A 187 8.76 10.12 13.31
CA ALA A 187 8.77 8.87 14.07
C ALA A 187 8.50 9.11 15.58
N ALA A 188 9.05 10.19 16.15
CA ALA A 188 8.96 10.48 17.58
C ALA A 188 7.62 11.12 18.00
N ASN A 189 7.10 12.07 17.20
CA ASN A 189 5.99 12.94 17.61
C ASN A 189 4.70 12.74 16.82
N GLY A 190 4.67 11.77 15.92
CA GLY A 190 3.64 11.68 14.92
C GLY A 190 3.77 12.79 13.87
N SER A 191 3.03 12.68 12.80
CA SER A 191 3.05 13.69 11.75
C SER A 191 2.37 14.97 12.23
N SER A 192 3.06 16.10 12.17
CA SER A 192 2.43 17.43 12.26
C SER A 192 1.66 17.79 10.98
N SER A 193 1.29 16.81 10.19
CA SER A 193 0.55 16.97 8.96
C SER A 193 -0.79 17.65 9.18
N ARG A 194 -1.14 18.56 8.28
CA ARG A 194 -2.49 19.15 8.18
C ARG A 194 -3.50 18.15 7.64
N ILE A 195 -3.02 17.11 7.00
CA ILE A 195 -3.82 16.04 6.40
C ILE A 195 -4.30 15.10 7.53
N LYS A 196 -5.60 14.93 7.65
CA LYS A 196 -6.24 14.05 8.63
C LYS A 196 -7.00 12.91 7.98
N THR A 197 -7.46 13.12 6.75
CA THR A 197 -8.23 12.18 5.95
C THR A 197 -7.62 12.03 4.55
N LEU A 198 -8.04 11.02 3.82
CA LEU A 198 -7.67 10.88 2.41
C LEU A 198 -8.30 11.98 1.55
N GLU A 199 -9.47 12.49 1.92
CA GLU A 199 -10.11 13.64 1.29
C GLU A 199 -9.28 14.93 1.45
N ASP A 200 -8.74 15.18 2.67
CA ASP A 200 -7.80 16.29 2.88
C ASP A 200 -6.58 16.17 1.97
N LEU A 201 -6.03 14.96 1.82
CA LEU A 201 -4.90 14.70 0.96
C LEU A 201 -5.22 15.02 -0.51
N VAL A 202 -6.33 14.50 -1.02
CA VAL A 202 -6.81 14.72 -2.38
C VAL A 202 -6.99 16.22 -2.64
N THR A 203 -7.65 16.93 -1.74
CA THR A 203 -7.87 18.37 -1.83
C THR A 203 -6.55 19.15 -1.82
N ALA A 204 -5.61 18.74 -0.97
CA ALA A 204 -4.32 19.43 -0.82
C ALA A 204 -3.40 19.28 -2.03
N ILE A 205 -3.33 18.08 -2.62
CA ILE A 205 -2.39 17.80 -3.73
C ILE A 205 -3.05 17.86 -5.11
N GLY A 206 -4.38 17.81 -5.18
CA GLY A 206 -5.14 17.88 -6.43
C GLY A 206 -4.75 19.08 -7.32
N PRO A 207 -4.61 20.31 -6.80
CA PRO A 207 -4.22 21.48 -7.60
C PRO A 207 -2.76 21.49 -8.06
N ILE A 208 -1.89 20.66 -7.45
CA ILE A 208 -0.45 20.68 -7.74
C ILE A 208 -0.17 19.98 -9.07
N PRO A 209 0.67 20.52 -9.96
CA PRO A 209 1.03 19.88 -11.22
C PRO A 209 1.70 18.51 -11.02
N LEU A 210 1.65 17.68 -12.04
CA LEU A 210 2.41 16.44 -12.10
C LEU A 210 3.90 16.75 -12.30
N GLN A 211 4.76 15.88 -11.80
CA GLN A 211 6.21 15.99 -11.97
C GLN A 211 6.68 15.44 -13.32
N TYR A 212 5.95 14.47 -13.87
CA TYR A 212 6.24 13.83 -15.15
C TYR A 212 4.95 13.56 -15.92
N GLN A 213 5.05 13.39 -17.21
CA GLN A 213 3.93 12.93 -18.03
C GLN A 213 3.48 11.54 -17.56
N PRO A 214 2.16 11.31 -17.42
CA PRO A 214 1.63 10.02 -17.05
C PRO A 214 2.17 8.90 -17.95
N GLY A 215 2.47 7.75 -17.37
CA GLY A 215 2.98 6.58 -18.06
C GLY A 215 4.47 6.61 -18.45
N THR A 216 5.18 7.76 -18.30
CA THR A 216 6.54 7.90 -18.82
C THR A 216 7.66 7.49 -17.88
N GLN A 217 7.44 7.61 -16.57
CA GLN A 217 8.47 7.33 -15.57
C GLN A 217 7.85 6.65 -14.33
N TRP A 218 8.61 5.73 -13.75
CA TRP A 218 8.31 5.18 -12.44
C TRP A 218 8.88 6.09 -11.35
N VAL A 219 8.00 6.63 -10.50
CA VAL A 219 8.38 7.46 -9.35
C VAL A 219 7.57 7.05 -8.15
N TYR A 220 8.25 6.53 -7.13
CA TYR A 220 7.60 6.17 -5.87
C TYR A 220 6.89 7.38 -5.25
N SER A 221 5.59 7.27 -5.00
CA SER A 221 4.72 8.42 -4.78
C SER A 221 3.55 8.12 -3.84
N LEU A 222 2.74 9.13 -3.55
CA LEU A 222 1.45 9.01 -2.84
C LEU A 222 0.34 8.35 -3.69
N SER A 223 0.69 7.72 -4.81
CA SER A 223 -0.30 7.12 -5.73
C SER A 223 -1.24 6.15 -5.05
N VAL A 224 -0.74 5.29 -4.16
CA VAL A 224 -1.58 4.30 -3.48
C VAL A 224 -2.44 4.92 -2.38
N ASP A 225 -2.04 6.06 -1.82
CA ASP A 225 -2.88 6.84 -0.91
C ASP A 225 -4.07 7.44 -1.67
N ILE A 226 -3.84 7.95 -2.90
CA ILE A 226 -4.93 8.40 -3.80
C ILE A 226 -5.83 7.22 -4.22
N LEU A 227 -5.26 6.06 -4.47
CA LEU A 227 -6.05 4.84 -4.73
C LEU A 227 -6.95 4.50 -3.53
N GLY A 228 -6.44 4.67 -2.30
CA GLY A 228 -7.22 4.55 -1.07
C GLY A 228 -8.45 5.48 -1.05
N ALA A 229 -8.27 6.75 -1.42
CA ALA A 229 -9.38 7.70 -1.53
C ALA A 229 -10.45 7.26 -2.57
N ILE A 230 -10.02 6.66 -3.67
CA ILE A 230 -10.93 6.10 -4.68
C ILE A 230 -11.73 4.93 -4.10
N ILE A 231 -11.06 4.05 -3.35
CA ILE A 231 -11.72 2.91 -2.69
C ILE A 231 -12.78 3.42 -1.71
N GLU A 232 -12.47 4.42 -0.87
CA GLU A 232 -13.44 5.04 0.04
C GLU A 232 -14.64 5.62 -0.73
N LYS A 233 -14.36 6.31 -1.83
CA LYS A 233 -15.40 6.92 -2.67
C LYS A 233 -16.35 5.90 -3.28
N ILE A 234 -15.83 4.78 -3.78
CA ILE A 234 -16.63 3.73 -4.43
C ILE A 234 -17.40 2.91 -3.39
N SER A 235 -16.73 2.51 -2.30
CA SER A 235 -17.31 1.64 -1.27
C SER A 235 -18.23 2.38 -0.30
N ASN A 236 -18.12 3.70 -0.23
CA ASN A 236 -18.76 4.55 0.79
C ASN A 236 -18.41 4.10 2.23
N LYS A 237 -17.17 3.65 2.42
CA LYS A 237 -16.60 3.23 3.69
C LYS A 237 -15.21 3.84 3.84
N THR A 238 -14.77 4.05 5.08
CA THR A 238 -13.38 4.41 5.36
C THR A 238 -12.45 3.22 5.10
N LEU A 239 -11.18 3.49 4.77
CA LEU A 239 -10.23 2.47 4.33
C LEU A 239 -9.88 1.45 5.42
N ASP A 240 -10.13 1.77 6.68
CA ASP A 240 -9.89 0.92 7.86
C ASP A 240 -11.06 -0.03 8.20
N VAL A 241 -12.17 0.00 7.43
CA VAL A 241 -13.36 -0.84 7.57
C VAL A 241 -13.48 -1.82 6.41
#